data_04a71ac40cd890ddd25418fdb67d5267
#
_entry.id   04a71ac40cd890ddd25418fdb67d5267
#
_cell.length_a   1.000
_cell.length_b   1.000
_cell.length_c   1.000
_cell.angle_alpha   90.00
_cell.angle_beta   90.00
_cell.angle_gamma   90.00
#
_symmetry.space_group_name_H-M   'P 1'
#
loop_
_entity.id
_entity.type
_entity.pdbx_description
1 polymer ?
#
loop_
_entity_poly.entity_id
_entity_poly.type
_entity_poly.pdbx_seq_one_letter_code
_entity_poly.pdbx_strand_id
1 'polypeptide(L)'
;MKKRLMALLAAFCMTVSMIGSGTVVSAAEQKTKDEVIVTMPATSEPEAGFDPAYGWGAGEHVHEPLIQSTLTVTNKDLSIGMDLATDYSVSEDGLIWTVKIRDDVKFTDGEPLTAKDVAFTYNNCRDNSSVNDFSMLEEAVAVDDTTVEFHLNKPFSIWPYTMAVVGIVPEHAYDENYGQNPVGSGRYIMKQWDKGQQVIFEANPDYYGEEPKMKKVTVLFMEEDAALAAAQSGTVDVAHTAASYSDTEIEGYELFRVDTVDNRGFNLPAAPAEEKDGVMTGNDFTS
;
A
#
# COMPACT_ATOMS: atom_id res chain seq x y z
N MET A 1 -35.56 26.83 54.26
CA MET A 1 -36.62 26.57 53.27
C MET A 1 -35.97 25.94 52.01
N LYS A 2 -36.33 24.71 51.82
CA LYS A 2 -35.76 23.82 50.76
C LYS A 2 -36.52 24.01 49.49
N LYS A 3 -35.84 24.24 48.35
CA LYS A 3 -36.43 24.04 47.02
C LYS A 3 -35.64 22.98 46.25
N ARG A 4 -36.29 21.86 46.06
CA ARG A 4 -35.83 20.73 45.23
C ARG A 4 -36.13 21.07 43.74
N LEU A 5 -35.16 20.95 42.87
CA LEU A 5 -35.33 20.99 41.43
C LEU A 5 -35.55 19.54 40.94
N MET A 6 -36.71 19.27 40.37
CA MET A 6 -37.05 18.00 39.71
C MET A 6 -36.66 18.10 38.24
N ALA A 7 -35.86 17.10 37.78
CA ALA A 7 -35.62 16.91 36.37
C ALA A 7 -36.76 16.08 35.74
N LEU A 8 -37.38 16.60 34.69
CA LEU A 8 -38.38 15.90 33.88
C LEU A 8 -37.68 15.07 32.80
N LEU A 9 -37.87 13.76 32.87
CA LEU A 9 -37.62 12.83 31.78
C LEU A 9 -38.88 12.79 30.91
N ALA A 10 -38.80 13.22 29.66
CA ALA A 10 -39.87 13.02 28.69
C ALA A 10 -39.63 11.71 27.92
N ALA A 11 -40.41 10.68 28.25
CA ALA A 11 -40.52 9.46 27.47
C ALA A 11 -41.50 9.68 26.32
N PHE A 12 -41.04 9.56 25.09
CA PHE A 12 -41.89 9.61 23.90
C PHE A 12 -42.30 8.18 23.50
N CYS A 13 -43.53 7.80 23.85
CA CYS A 13 -44.15 6.59 23.36
C CYS A 13 -44.72 6.84 21.96
N MET A 14 -44.19 6.20 20.94
CA MET A 14 -44.86 6.06 19.63
C MET A 14 -45.73 4.80 19.61
N THR A 15 -47.03 5.01 19.49
CA THR A 15 -48.02 3.98 19.19
C THR A 15 -47.96 3.62 17.69
N VAL A 16 -47.71 2.35 17.41
CA VAL A 16 -47.79 1.79 16.05
C VAL A 16 -49.23 1.47 15.75
N SER A 17 -49.81 2.13 14.76
CA SER A 17 -51.08 1.75 14.12
C SER A 17 -50.80 0.86 12.95
N MET A 18 -51.17 -0.41 13.04
CA MET A 18 -51.20 -1.33 11.90
C MET A 18 -52.40 -0.98 10.98
N ILE A 19 -52.09 -0.60 9.75
CA ILE A 19 -53.01 -0.68 8.62
C ILE A 19 -52.29 -1.47 7.54
N GLY A 20 -52.80 -2.65 7.25
CA GLY A 20 -52.31 -3.51 6.19
C GLY A 20 -52.59 -2.92 4.81
N SER A 21 -51.58 -2.80 4.02
CA SER A 21 -51.65 -2.69 2.56
C SER A 21 -50.36 -3.32 2.03
N GLY A 22 -50.52 -4.39 1.27
CA GLY A 22 -49.38 -5.07 0.64
C GLY A 22 -48.66 -4.14 -0.30
N THR A 23 -47.53 -3.60 0.18
CA THR A 23 -46.55 -2.95 -0.66
C THR A 23 -45.58 -4.02 -1.12
N VAL A 24 -45.54 -4.22 -2.43
CA VAL A 24 -44.45 -4.86 -3.12
C VAL A 24 -43.16 -4.15 -2.67
N VAL A 25 -42.32 -4.85 -1.92
CA VAL A 25 -40.99 -4.36 -1.60
C VAL A 25 -40.24 -4.39 -2.94
N SER A 26 -40.25 -3.24 -3.61
CA SER A 26 -39.26 -2.97 -4.66
C SER A 26 -37.89 -3.19 -4.02
N ALA A 27 -37.09 -4.08 -4.62
CA ALA A 27 -35.71 -4.20 -4.26
C ALA A 27 -35.13 -2.78 -4.35
N ALA A 28 -34.84 -2.18 -3.19
CA ALA A 28 -34.12 -0.92 -3.15
C ALA A 28 -32.82 -1.20 -3.91
N GLU A 29 -32.56 -0.45 -4.97
CA GLU A 29 -31.24 -0.40 -5.58
C GLU A 29 -30.25 -0.16 -4.42
N GLN A 30 -29.46 -1.15 -4.14
CA GLN A 30 -28.41 -1.06 -3.13
C GLN A 30 -27.44 -0.02 -3.69
N LYS A 31 -27.54 1.20 -3.19
CA LYS A 31 -26.65 2.29 -3.57
C LYS A 31 -25.25 1.79 -3.24
N THR A 32 -24.44 1.57 -4.26
CA THR A 32 -23.05 1.13 -4.07
C THR A 32 -22.34 2.18 -3.23
N LYS A 33 -21.76 1.74 -2.12
CA LYS A 33 -20.99 2.58 -1.24
C LYS A 33 -19.72 2.98 -2.00
N ASP A 34 -19.40 4.25 -2.04
CA ASP A 34 -18.21 4.81 -2.70
C ASP A 34 -17.06 5.08 -1.72
N GLU A 35 -17.29 4.78 -0.43
CA GLU A 35 -16.30 4.82 0.64
C GLU A 35 -16.12 3.42 1.25
N VAL A 36 -14.89 3.09 1.66
CA VAL A 36 -14.55 1.84 2.33
C VAL A 36 -13.68 2.09 3.55
N ILE A 37 -13.96 1.37 4.63
CA ILE A 37 -13.14 1.35 5.86
C ILE A 37 -12.50 -0.03 5.97
N VAL A 38 -11.17 -0.06 5.97
CA VAL A 38 -10.36 -1.28 6.00
C VAL A 38 -9.53 -1.29 7.27
N THR A 39 -9.36 -2.44 7.91
CA THR A 39 -8.37 -2.58 8.98
C THR A 39 -7.09 -3.21 8.46
N MET A 40 -5.97 -2.77 9.00
CA MET A 40 -4.65 -3.38 8.80
C MET A 40 -4.00 -3.60 10.17
N PRO A 41 -3.10 -4.58 10.31
CA PRO A 41 -2.32 -4.74 11.54
C PRO A 41 -1.60 -3.44 11.92
N ALA A 42 -1.50 -3.14 13.20
CA ALA A 42 -0.78 -1.96 13.69
C ALA A 42 0.69 -1.93 13.18
N THR A 43 1.29 -3.10 13.01
CA THR A 43 2.65 -3.26 12.47
C THR A 43 2.77 -2.95 10.97
N SER A 44 1.66 -2.81 10.25
CA SER A 44 1.64 -2.42 8.83
C SER A 44 1.66 -0.91 8.64
N GLU A 45 1.59 -0.12 9.71
CA GLU A 45 1.76 1.32 9.61
C GLU A 45 3.23 1.65 9.29
N PRO A 46 3.50 2.47 8.25
CA PRO A 46 4.88 2.79 7.88
C PRO A 46 5.52 3.73 8.90
N GLU A 47 6.58 3.28 9.58
CA GLU A 47 7.28 4.10 10.59
C GLU A 47 7.89 5.37 10.00
N ALA A 48 8.51 5.25 8.82
CA ALA A 48 9.16 6.35 8.11
C ALA A 48 8.21 7.19 7.24
N GLY A 49 6.93 6.78 7.14
CA GLY A 49 5.96 7.41 6.25
C GLY A 49 5.90 6.76 4.88
N PHE A 50 5.17 7.39 3.98
CA PHE A 50 4.84 6.85 2.65
C PHE A 50 5.91 7.20 1.61
N ASP A 51 7.18 6.99 1.97
CA ASP A 51 8.33 7.20 1.10
C ASP A 51 8.86 5.84 0.59
N PRO A 52 8.87 5.60 -0.73
CA PRO A 52 9.33 4.34 -1.31
C PRO A 52 10.79 4.00 -1.01
N ALA A 53 11.63 4.99 -0.70
CA ALA A 53 13.04 4.75 -0.38
C ALA A 53 13.24 4.12 1.01
N TYR A 54 12.33 4.39 1.95
CA TYR A 54 12.46 3.91 3.33
C TYR A 54 11.49 2.78 3.66
N GLY A 55 10.64 2.40 2.72
CA GLY A 55 9.64 1.36 2.89
C GLY A 55 8.43 1.81 3.71
N TRP A 56 7.42 0.98 3.73
CA TRP A 56 6.12 1.29 4.28
C TRP A 56 5.50 0.06 4.92
N GLY A 57 5.91 -0.18 6.16
CA GLY A 57 5.34 -1.20 7.02
C GLY A 57 5.86 -2.63 6.77
N ALA A 58 5.31 -3.58 7.51
CA ALA A 58 5.68 -4.99 7.50
C ALA A 58 5.20 -5.77 6.25
N GLY A 59 4.87 -5.08 5.20
CA GLY A 59 4.35 -5.68 3.99
C GLY A 59 5.33 -5.58 2.84
N GLU A 60 6.48 -6.15 2.95
CA GLU A 60 7.48 -6.27 1.86
C GLU A 60 6.98 -7.12 0.69
N HIS A 61 5.68 -7.12 0.48
CA HIS A 61 5.04 -7.92 -0.54
C HIS A 61 4.85 -7.10 -1.81
N VAL A 62 4.89 -7.80 -2.90
CA VAL A 62 4.67 -7.25 -4.23
C VAL A 62 3.24 -6.71 -4.32
N HIS A 63 3.09 -5.41 -4.31
CA HIS A 63 1.81 -4.74 -4.45
C HIS A 63 1.97 -3.37 -5.06
N GLU A 64 0.92 -2.92 -5.71
CA GLU A 64 0.89 -1.60 -6.32
C GLU A 64 0.73 -0.53 -5.23
N PRO A 65 1.62 0.49 -5.17
CA PRO A 65 1.42 1.63 -4.28
C PRO A 65 0.11 2.35 -4.61
N LEU A 66 -0.54 2.91 -3.60
CA LEU A 66 -1.76 3.69 -3.82
C LEU A 66 -1.46 5.12 -4.25
N ILE A 67 -0.38 5.71 -3.70
CA ILE A 67 -0.04 7.13 -3.84
C ILE A 67 0.84 7.37 -5.06
N GLN A 68 1.86 6.53 -5.24
CA GLN A 68 2.78 6.61 -6.36
C GLN A 68 2.37 5.62 -7.46
N SER A 69 2.89 5.82 -8.66
CA SER A 69 2.85 4.83 -9.74
C SER A 69 4.21 4.19 -9.92
N THR A 70 4.24 2.96 -10.45
CA THR A 70 5.46 2.21 -10.72
C THR A 70 5.74 2.15 -12.21
N LEU A 71 6.93 1.74 -12.64
CA LEU A 71 7.22 1.56 -14.06
C LEU A 71 6.50 0.35 -14.64
N THR A 72 6.50 -0.74 -13.89
CA THR A 72 5.85 -2.00 -14.25
C THR A 72 4.95 -2.47 -13.11
N VAL A 73 4.14 -3.48 -13.34
CA VAL A 73 3.31 -4.13 -12.33
C VAL A 73 3.49 -5.65 -12.38
N THR A 74 3.32 -6.31 -11.25
CA THR A 74 3.29 -7.76 -11.19
C THR A 74 1.84 -8.25 -11.21
N ASN A 75 1.47 -8.98 -12.25
CA ASN A 75 0.15 -9.56 -12.38
C ASN A 75 -0.06 -10.74 -11.42
N LYS A 76 -1.32 -11.18 -11.24
CA LYS A 76 -1.66 -12.31 -10.35
C LYS A 76 -1.00 -13.64 -10.75
N ASP A 77 -0.66 -13.82 -12.02
CA ASP A 77 0.07 -14.96 -12.54
C ASP A 77 1.60 -14.79 -12.49
N LEU A 78 2.06 -13.75 -11.81
CA LEU A 78 3.45 -13.35 -11.67
C LEU A 78 4.10 -12.85 -12.99
N SER A 79 3.36 -12.66 -14.04
CA SER A 79 3.86 -11.96 -15.24
C SER A 79 4.04 -10.48 -14.98
N ILE A 80 4.93 -9.85 -15.74
CA ILE A 80 5.14 -8.40 -15.69
C ILE A 80 4.19 -7.70 -16.67
N GLY A 81 3.43 -6.75 -16.15
CA GLY A 81 2.65 -5.78 -16.91
C GLY A 81 3.35 -4.42 -16.97
N MET A 82 2.86 -3.54 -17.85
CA MET A 82 3.31 -2.15 -17.93
C MET A 82 2.38 -1.25 -17.10
N ASP A 83 2.96 -0.17 -16.51
CA ASP A 83 2.21 0.91 -15.89
C ASP A 83 2.68 2.26 -16.44
N LEU A 84 3.67 2.93 -15.80
CA LEU A 84 4.30 4.11 -16.39
C LEU A 84 5.17 3.75 -17.61
N ALA A 85 5.82 2.60 -17.59
CA ALA A 85 6.58 2.12 -18.73
C ALA A 85 5.64 1.72 -19.88
N THR A 86 6.03 2.10 -21.10
CA THR A 86 5.38 1.68 -22.34
C THR A 86 6.17 0.62 -23.09
N ASP A 87 7.48 0.55 -22.86
CA ASP A 87 8.40 -0.43 -23.44
C ASP A 87 9.69 -0.48 -22.63
N TYR A 88 10.38 -1.60 -22.67
CA TYR A 88 11.74 -1.72 -22.15
C TYR A 88 12.57 -2.72 -22.94
N SER A 89 13.87 -2.51 -22.94
CA SER A 89 14.85 -3.41 -23.55
C SER A 89 16.10 -3.50 -22.68
N VAL A 90 16.90 -4.53 -22.90
CA VAL A 90 18.17 -4.74 -22.22
C VAL A 90 19.29 -4.94 -23.23
N SER A 91 20.47 -4.39 -22.96
CA SER A 91 21.67 -4.57 -23.76
C SER A 91 22.12 -6.02 -23.81
N GLU A 92 22.92 -6.39 -24.83
CA GLU A 92 23.40 -7.77 -25.01
C GLU A 92 24.20 -8.32 -23.80
N ASP A 93 24.92 -7.44 -23.10
CA ASP A 93 25.67 -7.78 -21.89
C ASP A 93 24.81 -7.80 -20.62
N GLY A 94 23.54 -7.39 -20.72
CA GLY A 94 22.61 -7.37 -19.61
C GLY A 94 22.84 -6.24 -18.61
N LEU A 95 23.64 -5.23 -18.95
CA LEU A 95 24.05 -4.16 -18.03
C LEU A 95 23.23 -2.88 -18.15
N ILE A 96 22.61 -2.62 -19.30
CA ILE A 96 21.84 -1.40 -19.53
C ILE A 96 20.39 -1.77 -19.84
N TRP A 97 19.47 -1.32 -18.99
CA TRP A 97 18.04 -1.40 -19.24
C TRP A 97 17.54 -0.05 -19.70
N THR A 98 17.05 0.03 -20.93
CA THR A 98 16.44 1.23 -21.50
C THR A 98 14.93 1.11 -21.38
N VAL A 99 14.28 2.04 -20.69
CA VAL A 99 12.84 2.07 -20.43
C VAL A 99 12.24 3.32 -21.02
N LYS A 100 11.17 3.14 -21.79
CA LYS A 100 10.34 4.25 -22.28
C LYS A 100 9.12 4.40 -21.38
N ILE A 101 8.82 5.62 -21.00
CA ILE A 101 7.65 5.95 -20.20
C ILE A 101 6.64 6.74 -21.02
N ARG A 102 5.41 6.74 -20.54
CA ARG A 102 4.33 7.57 -21.09
C ARG A 102 4.58 9.05 -20.80
N ASP A 103 3.97 9.94 -21.57
CA ASP A 103 4.16 11.40 -21.51
C ASP A 103 2.91 12.17 -21.07
N ASP A 104 1.85 11.43 -20.67
CA ASP A 104 0.55 12.00 -20.32
C ASP A 104 0.25 11.95 -18.81
N VAL A 105 1.23 11.60 -17.97
CA VAL A 105 1.07 11.48 -16.53
C VAL A 105 1.48 12.76 -15.81
N LYS A 106 0.69 13.12 -14.79
CA LYS A 106 1.00 14.23 -13.88
C LYS A 106 1.01 13.75 -12.43
N PHE A 107 1.82 14.40 -11.66
CA PHE A 107 1.72 14.33 -10.21
C PHE A 107 0.46 15.06 -9.70
N THR A 108 0.07 14.79 -8.46
CA THR A 108 -1.13 15.36 -7.82
C THR A 108 -1.04 16.86 -7.56
N ASP A 109 0.13 17.46 -7.71
CA ASP A 109 0.35 18.92 -7.69
C ASP A 109 0.24 19.57 -9.09
N GLY A 110 0.06 18.77 -10.14
CA GLY A 110 -0.15 19.20 -11.52
C GLY A 110 1.09 19.21 -12.41
N GLU A 111 2.30 19.03 -11.82
CA GLU A 111 3.54 18.96 -12.60
C GLU A 111 3.64 17.64 -13.38
N PRO A 112 4.23 17.63 -14.59
CA PRO A 112 4.37 16.41 -15.39
C PRO A 112 5.38 15.46 -14.77
N LEU A 113 5.08 14.14 -14.82
CA LEU A 113 6.03 13.09 -14.50
C LEU A 113 6.90 12.82 -15.72
N THR A 114 8.21 12.86 -15.53
CA THR A 114 9.21 12.66 -16.59
C THR A 114 10.26 11.60 -16.22
N ALA A 115 11.09 11.24 -17.19
CA ALA A 115 12.22 10.35 -16.96
C ALA A 115 13.22 10.90 -15.93
N LYS A 116 13.24 12.22 -15.67
CA LYS A 116 14.07 12.81 -14.61
C LYS A 116 13.60 12.38 -13.24
N ASP A 117 12.30 12.35 -13.00
CA ASP A 117 11.72 11.89 -11.74
C ASP A 117 12.00 10.40 -11.53
N VAL A 118 11.95 9.61 -12.60
CA VAL A 118 12.33 8.19 -12.56
C VAL A 118 13.80 8.04 -12.19
N ALA A 119 14.71 8.73 -12.89
CA ALA A 119 16.14 8.66 -12.61
C ALA A 119 16.46 9.13 -11.18
N PHE A 120 15.85 10.24 -10.75
CA PHE A 120 15.96 10.73 -9.37
C PHE A 120 15.52 9.67 -8.37
N THR A 121 14.34 9.09 -8.55
CA THR A 121 13.77 8.09 -7.63
C THR A 121 14.73 6.90 -7.42
N TYR A 122 15.20 6.32 -8.52
CA TYR A 122 16.06 5.14 -8.43
C TYR A 122 17.45 5.45 -7.87
N ASN A 123 18.04 6.59 -8.21
CA ASN A 123 19.31 7.03 -7.62
C ASN A 123 19.14 7.30 -6.12
N ASN A 124 18.05 7.95 -5.71
CA ASN A 124 17.73 8.18 -4.31
C ASN A 124 17.53 6.85 -3.56
N CYS A 125 16.81 5.89 -4.14
CA CYS A 125 16.64 4.56 -3.54
C CYS A 125 17.98 3.81 -3.45
N ARG A 126 18.85 3.87 -4.45
CA ARG A 126 20.20 3.28 -4.39
C ARG A 126 21.00 3.82 -3.21
N ASP A 127 20.92 5.11 -2.98
CA ASP A 127 21.76 5.80 -1.97
C ASP A 127 21.17 5.70 -0.56
N ASN A 128 19.84 5.58 -0.43
CA ASN A 128 19.15 5.76 0.85
C ASN A 128 18.20 4.61 1.23
N SER A 129 17.89 3.65 0.32
CA SER A 129 16.93 2.61 0.67
C SER A 129 17.45 1.70 1.78
N SER A 130 16.59 1.48 2.78
CA SER A 130 16.83 0.53 3.87
C SER A 130 16.06 -0.78 3.68
N VAL A 131 15.19 -0.88 2.67
CA VAL A 131 14.27 -2.00 2.49
C VAL A 131 14.49 -2.77 1.20
N ASN A 132 14.98 -2.12 0.15
CA ASN A 132 15.27 -2.75 -1.13
C ASN A 132 16.77 -2.74 -1.41
N ASP A 133 17.29 -3.85 -1.93
CA ASP A 133 18.69 -3.95 -2.36
C ASP A 133 18.84 -3.38 -3.78
N PHE A 134 19.46 -2.22 -3.87
CA PHE A 134 19.84 -1.56 -5.12
C PHE A 134 21.34 -1.66 -5.42
N SER A 135 22.07 -2.55 -4.75
CA SER A 135 23.52 -2.71 -4.94
C SER A 135 23.95 -3.03 -6.36
N MET A 136 23.02 -3.55 -7.19
CA MET A 136 23.26 -3.81 -8.60
C MET A 136 23.13 -2.56 -9.49
N LEU A 137 22.47 -1.50 -9.03
CA LEU A 137 22.30 -0.25 -9.78
C LEU A 137 23.55 0.65 -9.61
N GLU A 138 24.23 0.94 -10.71
CA GLU A 138 25.30 1.95 -10.74
C GLU A 138 24.69 3.35 -10.79
N GLU A 139 23.81 3.59 -11.79
CA GLU A 139 23.08 4.84 -11.90
C GLU A 139 21.83 4.68 -12.78
N ALA A 140 20.87 5.58 -12.57
CA ALA A 140 19.75 5.80 -13.48
C ALA A 140 19.90 7.16 -14.17
N VAL A 141 19.77 7.20 -15.48
CA VAL A 141 20.00 8.39 -16.33
C VAL A 141 18.78 8.70 -17.17
N ALA A 142 18.25 9.91 -17.05
CA ALA A 142 17.24 10.39 -17.98
C ALA A 142 17.91 10.80 -19.31
N VAL A 143 17.63 10.05 -20.37
CA VAL A 143 18.18 10.31 -21.70
C VAL A 143 17.43 11.46 -22.37
N ASP A 144 16.13 11.48 -22.21
CA ASP A 144 15.19 12.52 -22.60
C ASP A 144 14.01 12.56 -21.62
N ASP A 145 12.95 13.31 -21.92
CA ASP A 145 11.80 13.44 -21.01
C ASP A 145 11.00 12.14 -20.84
N THR A 146 11.16 11.17 -21.75
CA THR A 146 10.38 9.91 -21.78
C THR A 146 11.24 8.66 -21.79
N THR A 147 12.57 8.79 -21.73
CA THR A 147 13.49 7.65 -21.80
C THR A 147 14.45 7.69 -20.64
N VAL A 148 14.51 6.61 -19.87
CA VAL A 148 15.48 6.40 -18.78
C VAL A 148 16.33 5.18 -19.06
N GLU A 149 17.61 5.24 -18.76
CA GLU A 149 18.54 4.12 -18.75
C GLU A 149 18.94 3.79 -17.32
N PHE A 150 18.87 2.49 -16.98
CA PHE A 150 19.40 1.96 -15.74
C PHE A 150 20.70 1.24 -16.05
N HIS A 151 21.81 1.76 -15.57
CA HIS A 151 23.13 1.18 -15.69
C HIS A 151 23.38 0.29 -14.50
N LEU A 152 23.59 -1.01 -14.74
CA LEU A 152 23.84 -2.00 -13.70
C LEU A 152 25.31 -2.41 -13.67
N ASN A 153 25.85 -2.65 -12.48
CA ASN A 153 27.23 -3.11 -12.29
C ASN A 153 27.39 -4.65 -12.53
N LYS A 154 26.26 -5.36 -12.66
CA LYS A 154 26.19 -6.79 -13.01
C LYS A 154 24.85 -7.09 -13.69
N PRO A 155 24.78 -8.10 -14.58
CA PRO A 155 23.52 -8.51 -15.19
C PRO A 155 22.50 -8.92 -14.13
N PHE A 156 21.26 -8.39 -14.25
CA PHE A 156 20.17 -8.65 -13.31
C PHE A 156 18.86 -8.82 -14.05
N SER A 157 18.55 -10.08 -14.43
CA SER A 157 17.42 -10.40 -15.32
C SER A 157 16.04 -10.16 -14.70
N ILE A 158 15.95 -10.05 -13.37
CA ILE A 158 14.69 -9.76 -12.66
C ILE A 158 14.47 -8.27 -12.42
N TRP A 159 15.24 -7.38 -13.06
CA TRP A 159 15.07 -5.93 -12.98
C TRP A 159 13.63 -5.43 -13.21
N PRO A 160 12.84 -6.04 -14.13
CA PRO A 160 11.43 -5.66 -14.29
C PRO A 160 10.57 -5.84 -13.04
N TYR A 161 10.90 -6.79 -12.15
CA TYR A 161 10.22 -6.93 -10.85
C TYR A 161 10.63 -5.83 -9.85
N THR A 162 11.89 -5.40 -9.90
CA THR A 162 12.33 -4.22 -9.12
C THR A 162 11.58 -2.97 -9.57
N MET A 163 11.34 -2.83 -10.88
CA MET A 163 10.54 -1.73 -11.42
C MET A 163 9.07 -1.75 -10.99
N ALA A 164 8.55 -2.90 -10.56
CA ALA A 164 7.16 -3.07 -10.13
C ALA A 164 6.91 -2.69 -8.66
N VAL A 165 7.97 -2.49 -7.85
CA VAL A 165 7.82 -2.21 -6.41
C VAL A 165 8.27 -0.82 -6.01
N VAL A 166 8.90 -0.06 -6.91
CA VAL A 166 9.40 1.29 -6.64
C VAL A 166 8.43 2.32 -7.15
N GLY A 167 7.75 2.98 -6.24
CA GLY A 167 6.88 4.11 -6.58
C GLY A 167 7.69 5.34 -6.99
N ILE A 168 7.35 5.97 -8.10
CA ILE A 168 8.06 7.15 -8.61
C ILE A 168 7.66 8.39 -7.81
N VAL A 169 8.66 9.11 -7.32
CA VAL A 169 8.51 10.35 -6.55
C VAL A 169 8.96 11.56 -7.38
N PRO A 170 8.33 12.73 -7.20
CA PRO A 170 8.72 13.95 -7.91
C PRO A 170 10.02 14.54 -7.35
N GLU A 171 11.03 14.76 -8.18
CA GLU A 171 12.28 15.41 -7.76
C GLU A 171 12.03 16.80 -7.14
N HIS A 172 11.13 17.58 -7.74
CA HIS A 172 10.84 18.97 -7.34
C HIS A 172 10.13 19.11 -5.99
N ALA A 173 9.45 18.05 -5.51
CA ALA A 173 8.69 18.06 -4.26
C ALA A 173 9.20 17.01 -3.24
N TYR A 174 10.40 16.47 -3.47
CA TYR A 174 10.99 15.49 -2.57
C TYR A 174 11.90 16.16 -1.55
N ASP A 175 11.57 16.02 -0.27
CA ASP A 175 12.33 16.52 0.86
C ASP A 175 12.30 15.51 2.03
N GLU A 176 12.90 15.88 3.16
CA GLU A 176 12.94 15.05 4.38
C GLU A 176 11.57 14.75 4.99
N ASN A 177 10.53 15.48 4.60
CA ASN A 177 9.15 15.31 5.06
C ASN A 177 8.27 14.62 4.00
N TYR A 178 8.83 14.20 2.87
CA TYR A 178 8.07 13.61 1.77
C TYR A 178 7.15 12.47 2.25
N GLY A 179 7.66 11.57 3.08
CA GLY A 179 6.88 10.45 3.61
C GLY A 179 5.65 10.85 4.45
N GLN A 180 5.61 12.11 4.94
CA GLN A 180 4.50 12.65 5.72
C GLN A 180 3.46 13.34 4.84
N ASN A 181 3.86 13.88 3.70
CA ASN A 181 3.02 14.63 2.77
C ASN A 181 3.36 14.23 1.32
N PRO A 182 3.19 12.97 0.95
CA PRO A 182 3.63 12.46 -0.33
C PRO A 182 2.84 13.09 -1.49
N VAL A 183 3.56 13.54 -2.50
CA VAL A 183 3.04 13.91 -3.81
C VAL A 183 3.30 12.74 -4.75
N GLY A 184 2.26 12.20 -5.36
CA GLY A 184 2.38 11.03 -6.22
C GLY A 184 1.56 11.15 -7.48
N SER A 185 1.59 10.13 -8.32
CA SER A 185 0.83 10.02 -9.57
C SER A 185 -0.17 8.86 -9.54
N GLY A 186 -0.30 8.19 -8.39
CA GLY A 186 -1.12 6.99 -8.24
C GLY A 186 -2.62 7.24 -8.17
N ARG A 187 -3.33 6.15 -7.90
CA ARG A 187 -4.80 6.09 -7.89
C ARG A 187 -5.44 6.91 -6.78
N TYR A 188 -4.70 7.16 -5.69
CA TYR A 188 -5.21 7.85 -4.50
C TYR A 188 -4.25 8.93 -4.02
N ILE A 189 -4.83 9.93 -3.37
CA ILE A 189 -4.13 11.03 -2.70
C ILE A 189 -4.29 10.81 -1.20
N MET A 190 -3.19 10.82 -0.45
CA MET A 190 -3.26 10.85 1.01
C MET A 190 -3.78 12.20 1.48
N LYS A 191 -4.88 12.20 2.24
CA LYS A 191 -5.51 13.42 2.77
C LYS A 191 -5.19 13.65 4.23
N GLN A 192 -5.05 12.59 4.99
CA GLN A 192 -4.81 12.66 6.43
C GLN A 192 -4.10 11.40 6.88
N TRP A 193 -3.16 11.57 7.77
CA TRP A 193 -2.52 10.47 8.48
C TRP A 193 -2.43 10.81 9.97
N ASP A 194 -3.18 10.06 10.79
CA ASP A 194 -3.15 10.13 12.24
C ASP A 194 -2.33 8.93 12.73
N LYS A 195 -1.03 9.16 13.02
CA LYS A 195 -0.09 8.10 13.41
C LYS A 195 -0.62 7.25 14.56
N GLY A 196 -0.50 5.94 14.42
CA GLY A 196 -1.00 4.95 15.37
C GLY A 196 -2.50 4.74 15.33
N GLN A 197 -3.22 5.34 14.37
CA GLN A 197 -4.67 5.26 14.30
C GLN A 197 -5.18 4.96 12.90
N GLN A 198 -4.97 5.89 11.94
CA GLN A 198 -5.56 5.77 10.60
C GLN A 198 -4.81 6.56 9.54
N VAL A 199 -5.03 6.18 8.31
CA VAL A 199 -4.74 7.01 7.13
C VAL A 199 -5.97 7.09 6.24
N ILE A 200 -6.23 8.26 5.67
CA ILE A 200 -7.37 8.55 4.80
C ILE A 200 -6.86 8.91 3.41
N PHE A 201 -7.36 8.19 2.43
CA PHE A 201 -7.09 8.40 1.02
C PHE A 201 -8.35 8.83 0.29
N GLU A 202 -8.21 9.72 -0.68
CA GLU A 202 -9.24 10.06 -1.67
C GLU A 202 -8.77 9.69 -3.06
N ALA A 203 -9.71 9.27 -3.92
CA ALA A 203 -9.40 8.96 -5.30
C ALA A 203 -8.78 10.17 -6.00
N ASN A 204 -7.70 9.93 -6.74
CA ASN A 204 -7.07 10.95 -7.57
C ASN A 204 -7.94 11.21 -8.81
N PRO A 205 -8.52 12.42 -8.97
CA PRO A 205 -9.38 12.73 -10.10
C PRO A 205 -8.61 12.81 -11.43
N ASP A 206 -7.31 13.03 -11.37
CA ASP A 206 -6.42 13.16 -12.54
C ASP A 206 -5.61 11.88 -12.78
N TYR A 207 -6.02 10.75 -12.18
CA TYR A 207 -5.34 9.48 -12.41
C TYR A 207 -5.46 9.06 -13.88
N TYR A 208 -4.33 8.74 -14.49
CA TYR A 208 -4.23 8.40 -15.92
C TYR A 208 -4.81 7.03 -16.30
N GLY A 209 -5.10 6.17 -15.34
CA GLY A 209 -5.65 4.83 -15.55
C GLY A 209 -7.15 4.76 -15.31
N GLU A 210 -7.65 3.57 -14.97
CA GLU A 210 -9.07 3.37 -14.66
C GLU A 210 -9.43 4.10 -13.35
N GLU A 211 -10.49 4.87 -13.37
CA GLU A 211 -10.97 5.62 -12.20
C GLU A 211 -11.27 4.69 -11.02
N PRO A 212 -10.73 4.95 -9.82
CA PRO A 212 -11.00 4.13 -8.65
C PRO A 212 -12.49 4.09 -8.30
N LYS A 213 -13.02 2.88 -8.08
CA LYS A 213 -14.42 2.69 -7.71
C LYS A 213 -14.73 3.26 -6.33
N MET A 214 -13.83 3.07 -5.37
CA MET A 214 -13.92 3.67 -4.05
C MET A 214 -13.35 5.08 -4.10
N LYS A 215 -14.20 6.06 -3.79
CA LYS A 215 -13.78 7.48 -3.81
C LYS A 215 -13.00 7.85 -2.56
N LYS A 216 -13.21 7.11 -1.48
CA LYS A 216 -12.50 7.30 -0.23
C LYS A 216 -12.16 5.95 0.40
N VAL A 217 -10.93 5.81 0.84
CA VAL A 217 -10.43 4.65 1.58
C VAL A 217 -9.89 5.13 2.91
N THR A 218 -10.42 4.58 4.00
CA THR A 218 -9.90 4.80 5.35
C THR A 218 -9.27 3.51 5.82
N VAL A 219 -7.98 3.53 6.13
CA VAL A 219 -7.25 2.41 6.70
C VAL A 219 -7.07 2.66 8.19
N LEU A 220 -7.59 1.77 9.01
CA LEU A 220 -7.44 1.79 10.46
C LEU A 220 -6.33 0.83 10.86
N PHE A 221 -5.33 1.30 11.61
CA PHE A 221 -4.26 0.47 12.15
C PHE A 221 -4.68 -0.03 13.53
N MET A 222 -4.83 -1.36 13.68
CA MET A 222 -5.27 -1.95 14.95
C MET A 222 -4.84 -3.40 15.08
N GLU A 223 -4.90 -3.90 16.30
CA GLU A 223 -4.65 -5.31 16.57
C GLU A 223 -5.79 -6.20 16.02
N GLU A 224 -5.46 -7.43 15.69
CA GLU A 224 -6.35 -8.36 14.96
C GLU A 224 -7.65 -8.68 15.70
N ASP A 225 -7.61 -8.78 17.04
CA ASP A 225 -8.80 -8.98 17.86
C ASP A 225 -9.72 -7.76 17.86
N ALA A 226 -9.16 -6.55 17.84
CA ALA A 226 -9.91 -5.31 17.68
C ALA A 226 -10.51 -5.21 16.26
N ALA A 227 -9.79 -5.63 15.21
CA ALA A 227 -10.29 -5.70 13.85
C ALA A 227 -11.48 -6.67 13.72
N LEU A 228 -11.40 -7.84 14.37
CA LEU A 228 -12.50 -8.80 14.43
C LEU A 228 -13.73 -8.20 15.14
N ALA A 229 -13.53 -7.54 16.29
CA ALA A 229 -14.61 -6.89 17.02
C ALA A 229 -15.25 -5.73 16.21
N ALA A 230 -14.45 -4.97 15.46
CA ALA A 230 -14.92 -3.92 14.58
C ALA A 230 -15.79 -4.47 13.44
N ALA A 231 -15.41 -5.61 12.85
CA ALA A 231 -16.23 -6.31 11.86
C ALA A 231 -17.53 -6.83 12.48
N GLN A 232 -17.48 -7.47 13.65
CA GLN A 232 -18.68 -7.96 14.35
C GLN A 232 -19.67 -6.85 14.72
N SER A 233 -19.18 -5.65 14.97
CA SER A 233 -20.02 -4.45 15.21
C SER A 233 -20.47 -3.72 13.95
N GLY A 234 -20.01 -4.14 12.76
CA GLY A 234 -20.33 -3.50 11.49
C GLY A 234 -19.72 -2.11 11.31
N THR A 235 -18.64 -1.80 12.02
CA THR A 235 -17.97 -0.46 11.95
C THR A 235 -16.91 -0.38 10.87
N VAL A 236 -16.51 -1.49 10.29
CA VAL A 236 -15.56 -1.58 9.18
C VAL A 236 -16.17 -2.37 8.02
N ASP A 237 -15.67 -2.20 6.82
CA ASP A 237 -16.15 -2.91 5.64
C ASP A 237 -15.26 -4.11 5.30
N VAL A 238 -13.97 -4.00 5.59
CA VAL A 238 -12.98 -5.06 5.39
C VAL A 238 -12.13 -5.17 6.65
N ALA A 239 -12.08 -6.36 7.23
CA ALA A 239 -11.21 -6.63 8.36
C ALA A 239 -10.09 -7.59 7.93
N HIS A 240 -8.83 -7.12 8.06
CA HIS A 240 -7.67 -8.00 7.96
C HIS A 240 -7.45 -8.68 9.31
N THR A 241 -7.43 -10.02 9.29
CA THR A 241 -7.26 -10.83 10.50
C THR A 241 -6.29 -11.99 10.26
N ALA A 242 -5.72 -12.53 11.32
CA ALA A 242 -4.86 -13.70 11.24
C ALA A 242 -5.64 -14.95 10.82
N ALA A 243 -4.92 -15.92 10.29
CA ALA A 243 -5.47 -17.22 9.92
C ALA A 243 -6.15 -17.97 11.11
N SER A 244 -5.77 -17.65 12.35
CA SER A 244 -6.39 -18.18 13.57
C SER A 244 -7.88 -17.82 13.72
N TYR A 245 -8.33 -16.76 13.06
CA TYR A 245 -9.73 -16.32 13.06
C TYR A 245 -10.53 -16.81 11.85
N SER A 246 -9.92 -17.62 10.97
CA SER A 246 -10.53 -18.08 9.71
C SER A 246 -11.80 -18.93 9.89
N ASP A 247 -12.04 -19.47 11.07
CA ASP A 247 -13.24 -20.25 11.38
C ASP A 247 -14.33 -19.40 12.07
N THR A 248 -14.10 -18.10 12.23
CA THR A 248 -15.06 -17.18 12.84
C THR A 248 -16.01 -16.63 11.77
N GLU A 249 -17.27 -17.05 11.83
CA GLU A 249 -18.30 -16.48 10.96
C GLU A 249 -18.81 -15.16 11.51
N ILE A 250 -18.94 -14.15 10.66
CA ILE A 250 -19.47 -12.82 11.00
C ILE A 250 -20.67 -12.55 10.10
N GLU A 251 -21.84 -12.29 10.69
CA GLU A 251 -23.07 -12.01 9.94
C GLU A 251 -22.87 -10.79 9.01
N GLY A 252 -23.19 -11.00 7.73
CA GLY A 252 -23.07 -9.96 6.71
C GLY A 252 -21.67 -9.80 6.10
N TYR A 253 -20.70 -10.63 6.49
CA TYR A 253 -19.36 -10.64 5.92
C TYR A 253 -19.08 -11.95 5.20
N GLU A 254 -18.25 -11.85 4.16
CA GLU A 254 -17.69 -13.00 3.44
C GLU A 254 -16.20 -13.14 3.79
N LEU A 255 -15.76 -14.37 4.02
CA LEU A 255 -14.36 -14.66 4.25
C LEU A 255 -13.60 -14.84 2.94
N PHE A 256 -12.63 -13.96 2.70
CA PHE A 256 -11.66 -14.12 1.62
C PHE A 256 -10.35 -14.66 2.17
N ARG A 257 -9.90 -15.79 1.64
CA ARG A 257 -8.56 -16.32 1.90
C ARG A 257 -7.67 -15.89 0.76
N VAL A 258 -6.59 -15.19 1.11
CA VAL A 258 -5.60 -14.73 0.15
C VAL A 258 -4.38 -15.63 0.29
N ASP A 259 -4.05 -16.32 -0.80
CA ASP A 259 -2.82 -17.08 -0.86
C ASP A 259 -1.63 -16.12 -0.99
N THR A 260 -0.53 -16.45 -0.32
CA THR A 260 0.71 -15.68 -0.35
C THR A 260 1.87 -16.59 -0.76
N VAL A 261 2.92 -15.99 -1.31
CA VAL A 261 4.18 -16.69 -1.62
C VAL A 261 5.07 -16.85 -0.39
N ASP A 262 4.65 -16.29 0.75
CA ASP A 262 5.39 -16.44 1.99
C ASP A 262 5.43 -17.89 2.45
N ASN A 263 6.53 -18.26 3.05
CA ASN A 263 6.66 -19.53 3.74
C ASN A 263 6.99 -19.28 5.22
N ARG A 264 6.50 -20.17 6.07
CA ARG A 264 6.86 -20.19 7.48
C ARG A 264 7.66 -21.44 7.76
N GLY A 265 8.81 -21.28 8.37
CA GLY A 265 9.71 -22.39 8.67
C GLY A 265 10.70 -22.02 9.78
N PHE A 266 11.51 -23.00 10.12
CA PHE A 266 12.63 -22.77 11.01
C PHE A 266 13.89 -22.53 10.17
N ASN A 267 14.50 -21.35 10.31
CA ASN A 267 15.82 -21.11 9.76
C ASN A 267 16.86 -21.72 10.69
N LEU A 268 17.52 -22.77 10.21
CA LEU A 268 18.65 -23.35 10.92
C LEU A 268 19.92 -22.65 10.38
N PRO A 269 20.67 -21.94 11.25
CA PRO A 269 21.94 -21.36 10.82
C PRO A 269 22.86 -22.44 10.28
N ALA A 270 23.40 -22.23 9.09
CA ALA A 270 24.33 -23.19 8.47
C ALA A 270 25.79 -22.98 8.90
N ALA A 271 26.05 -21.96 9.72
CA ALA A 271 27.40 -21.68 10.23
C ALA A 271 27.58 -22.26 11.61
N PRO A 272 28.75 -22.84 11.92
CA PRO A 272 29.10 -23.26 13.28
C PRO A 272 29.01 -22.07 14.25
N ALA A 273 28.76 -22.38 15.53
CA ALA A 273 28.81 -21.36 16.57
C ALA A 273 30.23 -20.82 16.72
N GLU A 274 30.40 -19.52 16.60
CA GLU A 274 31.64 -18.82 16.85
C GLU A 274 31.39 -17.49 17.57
N GLU A 275 32.32 -17.06 18.38
CA GLU A 275 32.27 -15.74 19.02
C GLU A 275 32.95 -14.71 18.15
N LYS A 276 32.21 -13.67 17.77
CA LYS A 276 32.74 -12.53 17.02
C LYS A 276 32.32 -11.22 17.71
N ASP A 277 33.29 -10.43 18.09
CA ASP A 277 33.09 -9.13 18.76
C ASP A 277 32.23 -9.24 20.04
N GLY A 278 32.36 -10.34 20.79
CA GLY A 278 31.59 -10.60 22.00
C GLY A 278 30.15 -11.11 21.76
N VAL A 279 29.81 -11.41 20.50
CA VAL A 279 28.47 -11.94 20.11
C VAL A 279 28.64 -13.36 19.56
N MET A 280 27.89 -14.31 20.12
CA MET A 280 27.81 -15.66 19.55
C MET A 280 27.01 -15.64 18.28
N THR A 281 27.60 -16.11 17.19
CA THR A 281 26.97 -16.28 15.87
C THR A 281 26.95 -17.76 15.50
N GLY A 282 26.04 -18.18 14.61
CA GLY A 282 25.89 -19.57 14.25
C GLY A 282 25.21 -20.41 15.35
N ASN A 283 25.37 -21.74 15.29
CA ASN A 283 24.87 -22.67 16.30
C ASN A 283 25.69 -23.99 16.37
N ASP A 284 25.58 -24.69 17.48
CA ASP A 284 26.28 -25.95 17.72
C ASP A 284 25.71 -27.16 16.97
N PHE A 285 24.57 -27.01 16.30
CA PHE A 285 23.94 -28.09 15.53
C PHE A 285 24.52 -28.28 14.13
N THR A 286 25.44 -27.40 13.71
CA THR A 286 26.10 -27.46 12.39
C THR A 286 27.54 -27.98 12.46
N SER A 287 28.00 -28.44 13.61
CA SER A 287 29.35 -29.04 13.85
C SER A 287 29.38 -30.51 13.61
#